data_251534b2a1d63b2c340b407232c35211
#
_entry.id   251534b2a1d63b2c340b407232c35211
#
_cell.length_a   1.000
_cell.length_b   1.000
_cell.length_c   1.000
_cell.angle_alpha   90.00
_cell.angle_beta   90.00
_cell.angle_gamma   90.00
#
_symmetry.space_group_name_H-M   'P 1'
#
loop_
_entity.id
_entity.type
_entity.pdbx_description
1 polymer ?
#
loop_
_entity_poly.entity_id
_entity_poly.type
_entity_poly.pdbx_seq_one_letter_code
_entity_poly.pdbx_strand_id
1 'polypeptide(L)'
;MDKSTGGRGRRVRKRGGTREDGASAATAIMTTDTTKKEVAVQFELDGTTVTIGGMCKGPGMIHPNMGTMLCFVTTDCAITREMLSEALRAVVPRTFNRVTVDGDTSTNDMCAVLANGMAGNPLIEWKDDGYTVFLKALRQLCQELARAIAGDGEGASRLITCAVREARSEETAERLAKEAVGSPLVKAAMVGHDANGGHGQCA
;
A
#
# COMPACT_ATOMS: atom_id res chain seq x y z
N MET A 1 50.08 -2.57 -18.78
CA MET A 1 49.38 -3.60 -17.99
C MET A 1 47.94 -3.16 -17.87
N ASP A 2 47.11 -3.60 -18.76
CA ASP A 2 45.71 -3.29 -18.85
C ASP A 2 44.92 -4.33 -18.03
N LYS A 3 44.14 -3.91 -17.03
CA LYS A 3 43.19 -4.75 -16.31
C LYS A 3 41.79 -4.27 -16.61
N SER A 4 41.26 -4.72 -17.75
CA SER A 4 39.84 -4.65 -18.03
C SER A 4 39.08 -5.60 -17.12
N THR A 5 38.43 -5.05 -16.09
CA THR A 5 37.44 -5.78 -15.28
C THR A 5 36.12 -5.84 -16.07
N GLY A 6 35.99 -6.90 -16.84
CA GLY A 6 34.73 -7.24 -17.50
C GLY A 6 33.64 -7.56 -16.48
N GLY A 7 32.75 -6.61 -16.23
CA GLY A 7 31.53 -6.85 -15.51
C GLY A 7 30.66 -7.84 -16.27
N ARG A 8 30.54 -9.09 -15.77
CA ARG A 8 29.59 -10.07 -16.29
C ARG A 8 28.18 -9.56 -16.02
N GLY A 9 27.55 -8.95 -17.04
CA GLY A 9 26.13 -8.65 -17.03
C GLY A 9 25.35 -9.93 -16.71
N ARG A 10 24.72 -9.98 -15.55
CA ARG A 10 23.85 -11.08 -15.17
C ARG A 10 22.67 -11.10 -16.13
N ARG A 11 22.64 -12.05 -17.06
CA ARG A 11 21.47 -12.25 -17.94
C ARG A 11 20.27 -12.53 -17.03
N VAL A 12 19.33 -11.60 -16.99
CA VAL A 12 18.01 -11.84 -16.41
C VAL A 12 17.37 -12.93 -17.27
N ARG A 13 17.29 -14.14 -16.76
CA ARG A 13 16.50 -15.20 -17.40
C ARG A 13 15.05 -14.72 -17.40
N LYS A 14 14.43 -14.70 -18.58
CA LYS A 14 12.97 -14.65 -18.70
C LYS A 14 12.40 -15.88 -17.99
N ARG A 15 12.02 -15.77 -16.75
CA ARG A 15 11.23 -16.80 -16.07
C ARG A 15 9.78 -16.58 -16.50
N GLY A 16 9.12 -17.62 -16.93
CA GLY A 16 7.66 -17.61 -17.09
C GLY A 16 7.04 -17.30 -15.72
N GLY A 17 6.09 -16.35 -15.65
CA GLY A 17 5.42 -15.98 -14.42
C GLY A 17 4.57 -17.15 -13.92
N THR A 18 5.07 -17.86 -12.94
CA THR A 18 4.31 -18.88 -12.22
C THR A 18 3.78 -18.30 -10.90
N ARG A 19 2.84 -18.98 -10.27
CA ARG A 19 2.34 -18.63 -8.94
C ARG A 19 3.47 -18.64 -7.89
N GLU A 20 4.45 -19.53 -8.05
CA GLU A 20 5.63 -19.64 -7.19
C GLU A 20 6.59 -18.47 -7.38
N ASP A 21 6.69 -17.92 -8.60
CA ASP A 21 7.50 -16.74 -8.87
C ASP A 21 6.92 -15.49 -8.19
N GLY A 22 5.59 -15.36 -8.11
CA GLY A 22 4.92 -14.28 -7.36
C GLY A 22 5.26 -14.32 -5.87
N ALA A 23 5.10 -15.48 -5.24
CA ALA A 23 5.43 -15.67 -3.82
C ALA A 23 6.93 -15.44 -3.54
N SER A 24 7.80 -15.82 -4.47
CA SER A 24 9.24 -15.56 -4.40
C SER A 24 9.57 -14.07 -4.51
N ALA A 25 8.86 -13.34 -5.38
CA ALA A 25 9.02 -11.90 -5.54
C ALA A 25 8.62 -11.15 -4.26
N ALA A 26 7.47 -11.51 -3.65
CA ALA A 26 7.01 -10.91 -2.41
C ALA A 26 7.97 -11.15 -1.24
N THR A 27 8.62 -12.30 -1.21
CA THR A 27 9.70 -12.57 -0.23
C THR A 27 10.96 -11.78 -0.54
N ALA A 28 11.31 -11.63 -1.82
CA ALA A 28 12.56 -10.99 -2.24
C ALA A 28 12.58 -9.48 -2.02
N ILE A 29 11.42 -8.82 -1.93
CA ILE A 29 11.31 -7.38 -1.64
C ILE A 29 11.36 -7.07 -0.13
N MET A 30 11.15 -8.06 0.73
CA MET A 30 11.22 -7.88 2.18
C MET A 30 12.61 -7.44 2.64
N THR A 31 12.63 -6.60 3.67
CA THR A 31 13.86 -6.17 4.36
C THR A 31 13.82 -6.63 5.80
N THR A 32 13.30 -5.81 6.69
CA THR A 32 13.06 -6.11 8.10
C THR A 32 11.62 -6.58 8.38
N ASP A 33 10.82 -6.73 7.31
CA ASP A 33 9.46 -7.27 7.39
C ASP A 33 9.45 -8.66 8.03
N THR A 34 8.52 -8.91 8.95
CA THR A 34 8.38 -10.21 9.59
C THR A 34 7.44 -11.14 8.81
N THR A 35 6.55 -10.56 8.01
CA THR A 35 5.56 -11.28 7.20
C THR A 35 5.48 -10.73 5.78
N LYS A 36 5.18 -11.62 4.82
CA LYS A 36 4.86 -11.22 3.45
C LYS A 36 3.53 -10.48 3.41
N LYS A 37 3.47 -9.42 2.63
CA LYS A 37 2.26 -8.63 2.43
C LYS A 37 1.80 -8.77 1.00
N GLU A 38 0.84 -9.65 0.79
CA GLU A 38 0.22 -9.96 -0.50
C GLU A 38 -1.30 -9.95 -0.35
N VAL A 39 -1.99 -9.29 -1.27
CA VAL A 39 -3.46 -9.22 -1.31
C VAL A 39 -3.92 -9.40 -2.75
N ALA A 40 -5.04 -10.07 -2.95
CA ALA A 40 -5.74 -10.14 -4.23
C ALA A 40 -7.23 -9.89 -4.02
N VAL A 41 -7.84 -9.19 -4.98
CA VAL A 41 -9.27 -8.88 -5.01
C VAL A 41 -9.81 -9.26 -6.39
N GLN A 42 -10.95 -9.92 -6.43
CA GLN A 42 -11.70 -10.16 -7.66
C GLN A 42 -13.00 -9.38 -7.63
N PHE A 43 -13.40 -8.89 -8.79
CA PHE A 43 -14.62 -8.12 -8.95
C PHE A 43 -15.17 -8.30 -10.36
N GLU A 44 -16.45 -7.97 -10.56
CA GLU A 44 -17.13 -8.11 -11.84
C GLU A 44 -17.24 -6.77 -12.55
N LEU A 45 -16.92 -6.76 -13.84
CA LEU A 45 -17.14 -5.65 -14.78
C LEU A 45 -17.93 -6.18 -15.98
N ASP A 46 -19.19 -5.77 -16.11
CA ASP A 46 -20.08 -6.16 -17.21
C ASP A 46 -20.08 -7.68 -17.45
N GLY A 47 -20.17 -8.46 -16.39
CA GLY A 47 -20.18 -9.94 -16.45
C GLY A 47 -18.80 -10.57 -16.67
N THR A 48 -17.74 -9.78 -16.65
CA THR A 48 -16.36 -10.26 -16.77
C THR A 48 -15.67 -10.19 -15.40
N THR A 49 -15.14 -11.32 -14.94
CA THR A 49 -14.34 -11.35 -13.69
C THR A 49 -12.97 -10.72 -13.93
N VAL A 50 -12.67 -9.70 -13.18
CA VAL A 50 -11.39 -9.00 -13.20
C VAL A 50 -10.65 -9.26 -11.90
N THR A 51 -9.34 -9.45 -11.98
CA THR A 51 -8.47 -9.68 -10.83
C THR A 51 -7.48 -8.53 -10.67
N ILE A 52 -7.30 -8.07 -9.44
CA ILE A 52 -6.24 -7.16 -9.06
C ILE A 52 -5.46 -7.77 -7.90
N GLY A 53 -4.15 -7.84 -8.03
CA GLY A 53 -3.24 -8.35 -7.00
C GLY A 53 -2.15 -7.36 -6.67
N GLY A 54 -1.68 -7.37 -5.44
CA GLY A 54 -0.60 -6.49 -5.02
C GLY A 54 0.26 -7.10 -3.93
N MET A 55 1.50 -6.65 -3.88
CA MET A 55 2.45 -6.94 -2.82
C MET A 55 3.14 -5.65 -2.39
N CYS A 56 3.52 -5.57 -1.13
CA CYS A 56 4.26 -4.44 -0.62
C CYS A 56 5.26 -4.85 0.46
N LYS A 57 6.18 -3.94 0.74
CA LYS A 57 7.12 -4.05 1.87
C LYS A 57 7.25 -2.69 2.56
N GLY A 58 7.62 -2.71 3.85
CA GLY A 58 7.96 -1.53 4.61
C GLY A 58 7.50 -1.63 6.06
N PRO A 59 8.40 -2.06 6.99
CA PRO A 59 8.09 -2.12 8.42
C PRO A 59 8.59 -0.90 9.21
N GLY A 60 9.46 -0.05 8.62
CA GLY A 60 10.04 1.13 9.27
C GLY A 60 10.24 2.31 8.33
N MET A 61 10.50 3.49 8.89
CA MET A 61 10.59 4.78 8.19
C MET A 61 9.29 5.09 7.44
N ILE A 62 8.15 4.96 8.17
CA ILE A 62 6.80 5.15 7.61
C ILE A 62 6.08 6.27 8.35
N HIS A 63 5.99 7.43 7.67
CA HIS A 63 5.20 8.59 8.07
C HIS A 63 4.56 9.25 6.83
N PRO A 64 3.40 9.90 6.95
CA PRO A 64 2.67 10.44 5.80
C PRO A 64 3.49 11.36 4.91
N ASN A 65 3.45 11.09 3.68
CA ASN A 65 4.04 11.48 2.43
C ASN A 65 4.93 10.38 1.84
N MET A 66 4.60 9.13 2.21
CA MET A 66 5.22 7.89 1.83
C MET A 66 6.61 7.69 2.48
N GLY A 67 6.75 6.66 3.31
CA GLY A 67 7.99 6.21 3.92
C GLY A 67 8.58 5.02 3.17
N THR A 68 9.72 4.42 3.49
CA THR A 68 10.44 3.38 2.71
C THR A 68 9.54 2.20 2.32
N MET A 69 8.60 2.46 1.44
CA MET A 69 7.59 1.53 0.96
C MET A 69 7.83 1.21 -0.51
N LEU A 70 7.83 -0.06 -0.82
CA LEU A 70 7.69 -0.52 -2.19
C LEU A 70 6.37 -1.26 -2.31
N CYS A 71 5.52 -0.82 -3.23
CA CYS A 71 4.24 -1.46 -3.54
C CYS A 71 4.13 -1.71 -5.04
N PHE A 72 3.83 -2.93 -5.39
CA PHE A 72 3.59 -3.36 -6.77
C PHE A 72 2.19 -3.95 -6.88
N VAL A 73 1.39 -3.36 -7.75
CA VAL A 73 0.03 -3.82 -8.05
C VAL A 73 -0.04 -4.24 -9.51
N THR A 74 -0.66 -5.36 -9.78
CA THR A 74 -0.93 -5.87 -11.12
C THR A 74 -2.41 -6.18 -11.30
N THR A 75 -2.94 -5.98 -12.49
CA THR A 75 -4.32 -6.33 -12.84
C THR A 75 -4.41 -6.79 -14.28
N ASP A 76 -5.37 -7.66 -14.54
CA ASP A 76 -5.76 -8.07 -15.89
C ASP A 76 -6.82 -7.13 -16.51
N CYS A 77 -7.26 -6.10 -15.79
CA CYS A 77 -8.24 -5.12 -16.24
C CYS A 77 -7.81 -4.41 -17.53
N ALA A 78 -8.73 -4.28 -18.48
CA ALA A 78 -8.59 -3.37 -19.61
C ALA A 78 -8.95 -1.94 -19.16
N ILE A 79 -7.95 -1.10 -18.98
CA ILE A 79 -8.06 0.29 -18.50
C ILE A 79 -6.97 1.14 -19.14
N THR A 80 -7.30 2.36 -19.53
CA THR A 80 -6.29 3.27 -20.08
C THR A 80 -5.27 3.72 -19.03
N ARG A 81 -4.10 4.12 -19.48
CA ARG A 81 -3.02 4.63 -18.63
C ARG A 81 -3.48 5.86 -17.83
N GLU A 82 -4.27 6.72 -18.44
CA GLU A 82 -4.82 7.93 -17.85
C GLU A 82 -5.73 7.59 -16.67
N MET A 83 -6.70 6.70 -16.88
CA MET A 83 -7.63 6.27 -15.84
C MET A 83 -6.93 5.48 -14.73
N LEU A 84 -5.97 4.62 -15.08
CA LEU A 84 -5.15 3.90 -14.11
C LEU A 84 -4.35 4.85 -13.21
N SER A 85 -3.73 5.88 -13.82
CA SER A 85 -2.98 6.90 -13.10
C SER A 85 -3.87 7.74 -12.18
N GLU A 86 -5.07 8.12 -12.65
CA GLU A 86 -6.04 8.85 -11.84
C GLU A 86 -6.55 8.01 -10.66
N ALA A 87 -6.85 6.73 -10.90
CA ALA A 87 -7.26 5.82 -9.84
C ALA A 87 -6.19 5.70 -8.75
N LEU A 88 -4.92 5.52 -9.13
CA LEU A 88 -3.82 5.44 -8.19
C LEU A 88 -3.68 6.73 -7.37
N ARG A 89 -3.73 7.90 -8.03
CA ARG A 89 -3.65 9.21 -7.36
C ARG A 89 -4.83 9.46 -6.40
N ALA A 90 -5.99 8.90 -6.68
CA ALA A 90 -7.16 9.02 -5.80
C ALA A 90 -7.08 8.09 -4.58
N VAL A 91 -6.42 6.93 -4.73
CA VAL A 91 -6.38 5.89 -3.69
C VAL A 91 -5.23 6.09 -2.70
N VAL A 92 -4.02 6.41 -3.18
CA VAL A 92 -2.81 6.52 -2.34
C VAL A 92 -2.98 7.49 -1.15
N PRO A 93 -3.52 8.71 -1.32
CA PRO A 93 -3.70 9.63 -0.19
C PRO A 93 -4.64 9.11 0.90
N ARG A 94 -5.57 8.22 0.53
CA ARG A 94 -6.59 7.68 1.44
C ARG A 94 -6.26 6.29 1.99
N THR A 95 -5.08 5.77 1.66
CA THR A 95 -4.61 4.46 2.10
C THR A 95 -3.20 4.54 2.69
N PHE A 96 -2.18 4.43 1.87
CA PHE A 96 -0.78 4.43 2.33
C PHE A 96 -0.39 5.72 3.06
N ASN A 97 -0.84 6.90 2.60
CA ASN A 97 -0.53 8.15 3.27
C ASN A 97 -1.25 8.34 4.62
N ARG A 98 -2.12 7.41 5.02
CA ARG A 98 -2.77 7.40 6.34
C ARG A 98 -2.11 6.47 7.34
N VAL A 99 -1.00 5.84 6.99
CA VAL A 99 -0.23 4.97 7.88
C VAL A 99 0.96 5.74 8.45
N THR A 100 1.23 5.54 9.74
CA THR A 100 2.49 5.94 10.37
C THR A 100 2.98 4.81 11.28
N VAL A 101 4.27 4.51 11.24
CA VAL A 101 4.91 3.51 12.10
C VAL A 101 5.80 4.21 13.13
N ASP A 102 6.76 4.98 12.71
CA ASP A 102 7.80 5.58 13.57
C ASP A 102 7.88 7.13 13.49
N GLY A 103 7.10 7.75 12.59
CA GLY A 103 7.10 9.19 12.39
C GLY A 103 8.16 9.70 11.42
N ASP A 104 9.02 8.82 10.89
CA ASP A 104 10.07 9.19 9.96
C ASP A 104 9.64 9.05 8.50
N THR A 105 9.93 10.04 7.66
CA THR A 105 9.61 10.04 6.23
C THR A 105 10.79 9.55 5.40
N SER A 106 10.56 8.56 4.54
CA SER A 106 11.59 8.08 3.60
C SER A 106 11.74 9.00 2.39
N THR A 107 12.88 8.88 1.72
CA THR A 107 13.20 9.56 0.47
C THR A 107 12.92 8.74 -0.78
N ASN A 108 12.56 7.45 -0.63
CA ASN A 108 12.53 6.48 -1.74
C ASN A 108 11.30 5.56 -1.71
N ASP A 109 10.11 6.16 -1.84
CA ASP A 109 8.86 5.40 -1.90
C ASP A 109 8.38 5.20 -3.31
N MET A 110 7.77 4.05 -3.55
CA MET A 110 7.20 3.74 -4.84
C MET A 110 5.91 2.92 -4.68
N CYS A 111 4.86 3.38 -5.35
CA CYS A 111 3.67 2.58 -5.63
C CYS A 111 3.47 2.51 -7.14
N ALA A 112 3.61 1.33 -7.72
CA ALA A 112 3.44 1.09 -9.14
C ALA A 112 2.23 0.20 -9.40
N VAL A 113 1.43 0.54 -10.42
CA VAL A 113 0.32 -0.28 -10.89
C VAL A 113 0.49 -0.59 -12.37
N LEU A 114 0.30 -1.86 -12.74
CA LEU A 114 0.42 -2.35 -14.11
C LEU A 114 -0.86 -3.08 -14.50
N ALA A 115 -1.38 -2.78 -15.70
CA ALA A 115 -2.55 -3.45 -16.27
C ALA A 115 -2.17 -4.07 -17.62
N ASN A 116 -2.60 -5.30 -17.87
CA ASN A 116 -2.33 -5.99 -19.13
C ASN A 116 -3.56 -6.15 -20.05
N GLY A 117 -4.77 -5.83 -19.56
CA GLY A 117 -6.01 -5.87 -20.33
C GLY A 117 -6.52 -7.27 -20.67
N MET A 118 -6.00 -8.31 -20.03
CA MET A 118 -6.31 -9.70 -20.43
C MET A 118 -7.62 -10.26 -19.85
N ALA A 119 -8.27 -9.53 -18.94
CA ALA A 119 -9.57 -9.94 -18.41
C ALA A 119 -10.66 -9.97 -19.51
N GLY A 120 -10.56 -9.09 -20.50
CA GLY A 120 -11.52 -9.00 -21.59
C GLY A 120 -12.75 -8.15 -21.25
N ASN A 121 -12.72 -7.39 -20.18
CA ASN A 121 -13.74 -6.39 -19.85
C ASN A 121 -13.74 -5.26 -20.88
N PRO A 122 -14.85 -4.50 -21.04
CA PRO A 122 -14.83 -3.25 -21.81
C PRO A 122 -13.73 -2.32 -21.34
N LEU A 123 -13.04 -1.67 -22.28
CA LEU A 123 -11.94 -0.76 -21.94
C LEU A 123 -12.45 0.44 -21.12
N ILE A 124 -11.88 0.63 -19.95
CA ILE A 124 -12.19 1.79 -19.11
C ILE A 124 -11.39 2.98 -19.61
N GLU A 125 -12.06 3.92 -20.32
CA GLU A 125 -11.47 5.13 -20.88
C GLU A 125 -11.94 6.42 -20.17
N TRP A 126 -13.02 6.33 -19.39
CA TRP A 126 -13.68 7.44 -18.72
C TRP A 126 -14.01 7.09 -17.26
N LYS A 127 -14.43 8.10 -16.49
CA LYS A 127 -14.93 7.92 -15.10
C LYS A 127 -16.40 7.47 -15.08
N ASP A 128 -16.65 6.31 -15.63
CA ASP A 128 -17.96 5.64 -15.68
C ASP A 128 -18.16 4.68 -14.50
N ASP A 129 -19.18 3.85 -14.58
CA ASP A 129 -19.48 2.83 -13.57
C ASP A 129 -18.36 1.79 -13.47
N GLY A 130 -17.76 1.39 -14.59
CA GLY A 130 -16.62 0.48 -14.64
C GLY A 130 -15.41 1.04 -13.90
N TYR A 131 -15.09 2.32 -14.13
CA TYR A 131 -14.05 3.02 -13.37
C TYR A 131 -14.36 3.06 -11.88
N THR A 132 -15.61 3.29 -11.51
CA THR A 132 -16.03 3.37 -10.10
C THR A 132 -15.85 2.02 -9.39
N VAL A 133 -16.18 0.91 -10.06
CA VAL A 133 -15.98 -0.44 -9.54
C VAL A 133 -14.49 -0.75 -9.40
N PHE A 134 -13.69 -0.46 -10.44
CA PHE A 134 -12.24 -0.63 -10.41
C PHE A 134 -11.60 0.18 -9.27
N LEU A 135 -12.00 1.45 -9.11
CA LEU A 135 -11.49 2.32 -8.05
C LEU A 135 -11.77 1.77 -6.64
N LYS A 136 -12.95 1.19 -6.43
CA LYS A 136 -13.31 0.53 -5.16
C LYS A 136 -12.43 -0.68 -4.90
N ALA A 137 -12.21 -1.52 -5.90
CA ALA A 137 -11.36 -2.71 -5.78
C ALA A 137 -9.90 -2.34 -5.50
N LEU A 138 -9.35 -1.37 -6.24
CA LEU A 138 -8.00 -0.85 -6.00
C LEU A 138 -7.87 -0.26 -4.58
N ARG A 139 -8.87 0.50 -4.14
CA ARG A 139 -8.88 1.06 -2.78
C ARG A 139 -8.89 -0.01 -1.72
N GLN A 140 -9.72 -1.05 -1.86
CA GLN A 140 -9.77 -2.17 -0.93
C GLN A 140 -8.42 -2.86 -0.84
N LEU A 141 -7.80 -3.20 -1.98
CA LEU A 141 -6.48 -3.83 -2.03
C LEU A 141 -5.42 -2.96 -1.33
N CYS A 142 -5.36 -1.67 -1.64
CA CYS A 142 -4.40 -0.75 -1.03
C CYS A 142 -4.65 -0.54 0.47
N GLN A 143 -5.90 -0.58 0.93
CA GLN A 143 -6.23 -0.50 2.36
C GLN A 143 -5.72 -1.73 3.12
N GLU A 144 -5.90 -2.92 2.58
CA GLU A 144 -5.40 -4.15 3.21
C GLU A 144 -3.86 -4.19 3.24
N LEU A 145 -3.20 -3.79 2.15
CA LEU A 145 -1.75 -3.67 2.12
C LEU A 145 -1.24 -2.61 3.12
N ALA A 146 -1.88 -1.46 3.20
CA ALA A 146 -1.53 -0.40 4.15
C ALA A 146 -1.68 -0.86 5.62
N ARG A 147 -2.75 -1.61 5.92
CA ARG A 147 -2.95 -2.22 7.24
C ARG A 147 -1.88 -3.28 7.56
N ALA A 148 -1.52 -4.09 6.58
CA ALA A 148 -0.47 -5.08 6.73
C ALA A 148 0.89 -4.43 7.04
N ILE A 149 1.21 -3.30 6.39
CA ILE A 149 2.40 -2.49 6.70
C ILE A 149 2.34 -1.98 8.14
N ALA A 150 1.24 -1.34 8.54
CA ALA A 150 1.09 -0.78 9.87
C ALA A 150 1.14 -1.84 10.98
N GLY A 151 0.62 -3.05 10.71
CA GLY A 151 0.60 -4.16 11.66
C GLY A 151 1.94 -4.89 11.82
N ASP A 152 2.85 -4.72 10.86
CA ASP A 152 4.18 -5.35 10.84
C ASP A 152 5.31 -4.34 11.11
N GLY A 153 4.99 -3.21 11.74
CA GLY A 153 6.00 -2.20 12.13
C GLY A 153 7.09 -2.80 13.03
N GLU A 154 8.32 -2.29 12.92
CA GLU A 154 9.46 -2.77 13.71
C GLU A 154 9.16 -2.71 15.21
N GLY A 155 9.16 -3.87 15.87
CA GLY A 155 8.80 -4.00 17.29
C GLY A 155 7.31 -3.83 17.61
N ALA A 156 6.44 -3.70 16.60
CA ALA A 156 5.00 -3.54 16.82
C ALA A 156 4.37 -4.81 17.38
N SER A 157 3.71 -4.68 18.53
CA SER A 157 2.91 -5.74 19.13
C SER A 157 1.41 -5.55 18.87
N ARG A 158 0.99 -4.39 18.35
CA ARG A 158 -0.41 -4.00 18.16
C ARG A 158 -0.57 -3.07 16.95
N LEU A 159 -1.72 -3.19 16.30
CA LEU A 159 -2.19 -2.22 15.31
C LEU A 159 -3.15 -1.24 15.98
N ILE A 160 -2.82 0.05 15.96
CA ILE A 160 -3.68 1.12 16.47
C ILE A 160 -4.43 1.74 15.29
N THR A 161 -5.74 1.85 15.42
CA THR A 161 -6.58 2.52 14.43
C THR A 161 -7.33 3.67 15.10
N CYS A 162 -7.16 4.89 14.59
CA CYS A 162 -7.93 6.06 15.00
C CYS A 162 -8.98 6.41 13.95
N ALA A 163 -10.23 6.58 14.38
CA ALA A 163 -11.33 7.04 13.53
C ALA A 163 -11.88 8.35 14.08
N VAL A 164 -11.71 9.41 13.33
CA VAL A 164 -12.30 10.74 13.64
C VAL A 164 -13.61 10.90 12.89
N ARG A 165 -14.67 11.29 13.61
CA ARG A 165 -16.00 11.53 13.08
C ARG A 165 -16.42 12.97 13.35
N GLU A 166 -17.32 13.52 12.53
CA GLU A 166 -17.92 14.84 12.72
C GLU A 166 -16.92 16.01 12.75
N ALA A 167 -15.73 15.82 12.15
CA ALA A 167 -14.80 16.91 11.96
C ALA A 167 -15.31 17.92 10.92
N ARG A 168 -14.83 19.16 11.00
CA ARG A 168 -15.21 20.25 10.07
C ARG A 168 -14.86 19.97 8.61
N SER A 169 -13.84 19.16 8.38
CA SER A 169 -13.37 18.74 7.05
C SER A 169 -12.64 17.39 7.12
N GLU A 170 -12.51 16.70 5.97
CA GLU A 170 -11.69 15.47 5.86
C GLU A 170 -10.23 15.73 6.24
N GLU A 171 -9.68 16.90 5.86
CA GLU A 171 -8.31 17.30 6.20
C GLU A 171 -8.12 17.46 7.72
N THR A 172 -9.07 18.09 8.40
CA THR A 172 -9.04 18.21 9.87
C THR A 172 -9.13 16.84 10.53
N ALA A 173 -10.02 15.97 10.05
CA ALA A 173 -10.15 14.61 10.56
C ALA A 173 -8.85 13.81 10.39
N GLU A 174 -8.21 13.93 9.23
CA GLU A 174 -6.96 13.25 8.93
C GLU A 174 -5.83 13.73 9.84
N ARG A 175 -5.66 15.05 10.04
CA ARG A 175 -4.67 15.60 10.95
C ARG A 175 -4.86 15.08 12.36
N LEU A 176 -6.06 15.17 12.90
CA LEU A 176 -6.36 14.68 14.26
C LEU A 176 -6.08 13.20 14.42
N ALA A 177 -6.46 12.38 13.42
CA ALA A 177 -6.20 10.96 13.47
C ALA A 177 -4.70 10.65 13.43
N LYS A 178 -3.92 11.34 12.58
CA LYS A 178 -2.47 11.16 12.46
C LYS A 178 -1.73 11.57 13.73
N GLU A 179 -2.07 12.69 14.32
CA GLU A 179 -1.50 13.15 15.60
C GLU A 179 -1.73 12.10 16.69
N ALA A 180 -2.96 11.59 16.80
CA ALA A 180 -3.29 10.57 17.81
C ALA A 180 -2.49 9.28 17.62
N VAL A 181 -2.45 8.70 16.40
CA VAL A 181 -1.71 7.44 16.18
C VAL A 181 -0.19 7.63 16.09
N GLY A 182 0.27 8.85 15.80
CA GLY A 182 1.68 9.23 15.79
C GLY A 182 2.27 9.44 17.20
N SER A 183 1.43 9.80 18.17
CA SER A 183 1.86 10.15 19.52
C SER A 183 2.57 9.01 20.25
N PRO A 184 3.83 9.17 20.69
CA PRO A 184 4.52 8.18 21.50
C PRO A 184 3.78 7.88 22.82
N LEU A 185 3.10 8.88 23.37
CA LEU A 185 2.35 8.74 24.63
C LEU A 185 1.13 7.85 24.44
N VAL A 186 0.38 8.04 23.35
CA VAL A 186 -0.76 7.18 23.00
C VAL A 186 -0.29 5.75 22.72
N LYS A 187 0.82 5.58 22.00
CA LYS A 187 1.41 4.26 21.74
C LYS A 187 1.82 3.56 23.05
N ALA A 188 2.48 4.26 23.97
CA ALA A 188 2.88 3.72 25.26
C ALA A 188 1.68 3.30 26.10
N ALA A 189 0.62 4.12 26.15
CA ALA A 189 -0.61 3.80 26.85
C ALA A 189 -1.29 2.54 26.29
N MET A 190 -1.35 2.40 24.96
CA MET A 190 -1.94 1.23 24.30
C MET A 190 -1.12 -0.05 24.55
N VAL A 191 0.19 0.02 24.60
CA VAL A 191 1.08 -1.12 24.93
C VAL A 191 0.95 -1.47 26.41
N GLY A 192 0.91 -0.46 27.29
CA GLY A 192 0.81 -0.60 28.74
C GLY A 192 -0.60 -0.97 29.25
N HIS A 193 -1.59 -1.12 28.36
CA HIS A 193 -3.01 -1.33 28.73
C HIS A 193 -3.58 -0.21 29.61
N ASP A 194 -3.07 1.01 29.47
CA ASP A 194 -3.57 2.18 30.18
C ASP A 194 -4.78 2.78 29.45
N ALA A 195 -5.93 2.74 30.10
CA ALA A 195 -7.18 3.29 29.57
C ALA A 195 -7.32 4.81 29.77
N ASN A 196 -6.23 5.51 30.10
CA ASN A 196 -6.25 6.95 30.38
C ASN A 196 -6.53 7.77 29.11
N GLY A 197 -7.81 8.14 28.92
CA GLY A 197 -8.27 8.97 27.80
C GLY A 197 -7.62 10.36 27.71
N GLY A 198 -7.00 10.85 28.79
CA GLY A 198 -6.25 12.11 28.83
C GLY A 198 -5.07 12.14 27.86
N HIS A 199 -4.44 11.00 27.59
CA HIS A 199 -3.34 10.90 26.64
C HIS A 199 -3.76 11.23 25.20
N GLY A 200 -5.01 10.90 24.83
CA GLY A 200 -5.56 11.27 23.52
C GLY A 200 -5.90 12.75 23.37
N GLN A 201 -6.02 13.49 24.47
CA GLN A 201 -6.28 14.93 24.47
C GLN A 201 -4.99 15.75 24.39
N CYS A 202 -3.86 15.17 24.74
CA CYS A 202 -2.55 15.82 24.71
C CYS A 202 -1.76 15.57 23.39
N ALA A 203 -2.29 14.72 22.48
CA ALA A 203 -1.65 14.36 21.22
C ALA A 203 -1.99 15.32 20.03
#